data_55838cd6e3e62a63fb8a71a3134e319f
#
_entry.id   55838cd6e3e62a63fb8a71a3134e319f
#
_cell.length_a   1.000
_cell.length_b   1.000
_cell.length_c   1.000
_cell.angle_alpha   90.00
_cell.angle_beta   90.00
_cell.angle_gamma   90.00
#
_symmetry.space_group_name_H-M   'P 1'
#
loop_
_entity.id
_entity.type
_entity.pdbx_description
1 polymer ?
#
loop_
_entity_poly.entity_id
_entity_poly.type
_entity_poly.pdbx_seq_one_letter_code
_entity_poly.pdbx_strand_id
1 'polypeptide(L)'
;MSQPQTNVVFFDLEYYVPEQSRKKQGLAYNPWDSECRFLGGCFMAASASQDLHDGIDNYSGKMDAFWLWNYPSEAELVEAVFYYLSNIAEQGSRNGNRRVSPLLCGIGITHSDLPVLLDLFRRYGLLDNPKAFVFQNQFRSLDLSQLAVAMFNNSNRLLYPKAKNTILSKYTPDTLFESGRAVWTLYEQEKYRIIEERVVEEIACTHRGYVGILDDIRYLKGLEQEDKEMRQKYMV
;
A
#
# COMPACT_ATOMS: atom_id res chain seq x y z
N MET A 1 -1.83 27.99 -12.21
CA MET A 1 -1.28 26.73 -12.79
C MET A 1 -1.95 25.60 -12.05
N SER A 2 -2.72 24.74 -12.77
CA SER A 2 -3.30 23.55 -12.17
C SER A 2 -2.18 22.64 -11.66
N GLN A 3 -2.29 22.16 -10.41
CA GLN A 3 -1.35 21.17 -9.90
C GLN A 3 -1.39 19.91 -10.78
N PRO A 4 -0.24 19.26 -11.03
CA PRO A 4 -0.22 18.04 -11.80
C PRO A 4 -1.06 16.98 -11.06
N GLN A 5 -2.07 16.46 -11.75
CA GLN A 5 -2.90 15.40 -11.22
C GLN A 5 -2.10 14.08 -11.28
N THR A 6 -1.90 13.46 -10.13
CA THR A 6 -1.40 12.09 -10.06
C THR A 6 -2.45 11.20 -9.40
N ASN A 7 -2.40 9.91 -9.69
CA ASN A 7 -3.23 8.94 -9.02
C ASN A 7 -2.47 8.37 -7.81
N VAL A 8 -3.17 8.20 -6.70
CA VAL A 8 -2.69 7.42 -5.55
C VAL A 8 -3.41 6.08 -5.60
N VAL A 9 -2.65 5.00 -5.60
CA VAL A 9 -3.15 3.64 -5.59
C VAL A 9 -2.88 3.05 -4.24
N PHE A 10 -3.93 2.90 -3.44
CA PHE A 10 -3.89 2.16 -2.19
C PHE A 10 -4.04 0.68 -2.51
N PHE A 11 -3.21 -0.17 -1.91
CA PHE A 11 -3.29 -1.61 -2.14
C PHE A 11 -2.76 -2.40 -0.95
N ASP A 12 -3.23 -3.63 -0.85
CA ASP A 12 -2.77 -4.65 0.08
C ASP A 12 -2.85 -6.02 -0.59
N LEU A 13 -1.85 -6.86 -0.34
CA LEU A 13 -1.70 -8.16 -0.99
C LEU A 13 -1.67 -9.27 0.04
N GLU A 14 -2.19 -10.42 -0.35
CA GLU A 14 -2.23 -11.60 0.51
C GLU A 14 -1.51 -12.79 -0.10
N TYR A 15 -0.93 -13.59 0.77
CA TYR A 15 -0.08 -14.72 0.43
C TYR A 15 -0.44 -15.92 1.26
N TYR A 16 -0.24 -17.11 0.69
CA TYR A 16 -0.30 -18.36 1.41
C TYR A 16 1.08 -18.97 1.55
N VAL A 17 1.39 -19.44 2.75
CA VAL A 17 2.61 -20.17 3.06
C VAL A 17 2.21 -21.49 3.71
N PRO A 18 2.58 -22.64 3.12
CA PRO A 18 2.27 -23.95 3.69
C PRO A 18 3.01 -24.16 5.01
N GLU A 19 2.46 -25.01 5.88
CA GLU A 19 2.93 -25.16 7.27
C GLU A 19 4.43 -25.44 7.37
N GLN A 20 4.96 -26.30 6.50
CA GLN A 20 6.39 -26.66 6.46
C GLN A 20 7.31 -25.48 6.12
N SER A 21 6.82 -24.48 5.41
CA SER A 21 7.59 -23.30 4.99
C SER A 21 7.43 -22.10 5.93
N ARG A 22 6.58 -22.20 6.96
CA ARG A 22 6.30 -21.11 7.90
C ARG A 22 7.49 -20.80 8.80
N LYS A 23 8.06 -19.61 8.66
CA LYS A 23 9.16 -19.12 9.50
C LYS A 23 8.61 -18.45 10.75
N LYS A 24 9.39 -18.50 11.84
CA LYS A 24 8.99 -17.86 13.10
C LYS A 24 9.03 -16.34 13.04
N GLN A 25 9.89 -15.76 12.20
CA GLN A 25 10.10 -14.32 12.09
C GLN A 25 10.22 -13.88 10.63
N GLY A 26 9.86 -12.60 10.37
CA GLY A 26 9.97 -11.98 9.05
C GLY A 26 8.89 -12.40 8.06
N LEU A 27 9.05 -11.98 6.81
CA LEU A 27 8.20 -12.39 5.70
C LEU A 27 8.47 -13.86 5.39
N ALA A 28 7.48 -14.70 5.65
CA ALA A 28 7.58 -16.15 5.41
C ALA A 28 7.35 -16.50 3.93
N TYR A 29 6.60 -15.67 3.20
CA TYR A 29 6.33 -15.87 1.78
C TYR A 29 7.60 -15.66 0.95
N ASN A 30 7.81 -16.58 0.01
CA ASN A 30 8.88 -16.51 -0.97
C ASN A 30 8.26 -16.72 -2.38
N PRO A 31 8.29 -15.71 -3.26
CA PRO A 31 7.69 -15.82 -4.60
C PRO A 31 8.37 -16.88 -5.50
N TRP A 32 9.57 -17.36 -5.14
CA TRP A 32 10.31 -18.41 -5.85
C TRP A 32 10.06 -19.82 -5.31
N ASP A 33 9.36 -19.94 -4.17
CA ASP A 33 8.96 -21.22 -3.61
C ASP A 33 7.67 -21.67 -4.31
N SER A 34 7.70 -22.85 -4.95
CA SER A 34 6.56 -23.39 -5.68
C SER A 34 5.40 -23.85 -4.78
N GLU A 35 5.64 -24.04 -3.50
CA GLU A 35 4.60 -24.41 -2.53
C GLU A 35 3.88 -23.18 -1.96
N CYS A 36 4.53 -22.03 -1.95
CA CYS A 36 3.91 -20.75 -1.61
C CYS A 36 2.97 -20.29 -2.74
N ARG A 37 1.90 -19.60 -2.40
CA ARG A 37 0.92 -19.07 -3.37
C ARG A 37 0.71 -17.58 -3.18
N PHE A 38 0.72 -16.86 -4.27
CA PHE A 38 0.17 -15.51 -4.32
C PHE A 38 -1.35 -15.60 -4.40
N LEU A 39 -2.03 -15.11 -3.37
CA LEU A 39 -3.48 -15.16 -3.30
C LEU A 39 -4.14 -14.00 -4.04
N GLY A 40 -3.41 -12.92 -4.24
CA GLY A 40 -3.92 -11.70 -4.87
C GLY A 40 -4.04 -10.54 -3.91
N GLY A 41 -5.00 -9.66 -4.17
CA GLY A 41 -5.26 -8.49 -3.37
C GLY A 41 -6.23 -7.51 -4.02
N CYS A 42 -6.38 -6.36 -3.39
CA CYS A 42 -7.22 -5.28 -3.88
C CYS A 42 -6.41 -4.01 -4.11
N PHE A 43 -6.88 -3.20 -5.03
CA PHE A 43 -6.29 -1.92 -5.42
C PHE A 43 -7.40 -0.87 -5.48
N MET A 44 -7.17 0.29 -4.89
CA MET A 44 -8.06 1.43 -4.94
C MET A 44 -7.31 2.63 -5.50
N ALA A 45 -7.65 3.02 -6.73
CA ALA A 45 -7.07 4.19 -7.37
C ALA A 45 -7.89 5.44 -7.05
N ALA A 46 -7.26 6.43 -6.42
CA ALA A 46 -7.83 7.73 -6.14
C ALA A 46 -7.07 8.82 -6.92
N SER A 47 -7.80 9.75 -7.53
CA SER A 47 -7.19 10.92 -8.16
C SER A 47 -6.78 11.95 -7.09
N ALA A 48 -5.60 12.54 -7.23
CA ALA A 48 -5.18 13.63 -6.36
C ALA A 48 -6.04 14.91 -6.47
N SER A 49 -6.92 14.99 -7.47
CA SER A 49 -7.93 16.05 -7.60
C SER A 49 -9.20 15.78 -6.81
N GLN A 50 -9.41 14.54 -6.36
CA GLN A 50 -10.52 14.21 -5.45
C GLN A 50 -10.13 14.65 -4.04
N ASP A 51 -11.10 15.17 -3.30
CA ASP A 51 -10.89 15.40 -1.88
C ASP A 51 -10.80 14.03 -1.19
N LEU A 52 -9.58 13.67 -0.78
CA LEU A 52 -9.32 12.41 -0.09
C LEU A 52 -10.01 12.36 1.30
N HIS A 53 -10.55 13.49 1.77
CA HIS A 53 -11.39 13.55 2.97
C HIS A 53 -12.85 13.16 2.71
N ASP A 54 -13.29 13.13 1.45
CA ASP A 54 -14.60 12.56 1.10
C ASP A 54 -14.61 11.08 1.50
N GLY A 55 -15.49 10.73 2.43
CA GLY A 55 -15.45 9.45 3.14
C GLY A 55 -15.42 8.25 2.20
N ILE A 56 -14.80 7.21 2.71
CA ILE A 56 -14.55 5.90 2.07
C ILE A 56 -15.79 5.21 1.54
N ASP A 57 -16.95 5.50 2.09
CA ASP A 57 -18.23 4.95 1.64
C ASP A 57 -18.50 5.22 0.15
N ASN A 58 -17.85 6.25 -0.41
CA ASN A 58 -17.87 6.54 -1.84
C ASN A 58 -16.82 5.72 -2.66
N TYR A 59 -15.91 4.99 -2.02
CA TYR A 59 -14.80 4.27 -2.68
C TYR A 59 -14.99 2.77 -2.77
N SER A 60 -15.83 2.15 -1.96
CA SER A 60 -16.06 0.70 -1.96
C SER A 60 -16.49 0.14 -3.34
N GLY A 61 -17.12 0.98 -4.19
CA GLY A 61 -17.46 0.66 -5.58
C GLY A 61 -16.33 0.86 -6.60
N LYS A 62 -15.11 1.26 -6.17
CA LYS A 62 -13.98 1.59 -7.06
C LYS A 62 -12.74 0.75 -6.78
N MET A 63 -12.88 -0.35 -6.05
CA MET A 63 -11.79 -1.27 -5.78
C MET A 63 -11.72 -2.32 -6.88
N ASP A 64 -10.55 -2.42 -7.52
CA ASP A 64 -10.21 -3.51 -8.42
C ASP A 64 -9.61 -4.64 -7.61
N ALA A 65 -10.22 -5.83 -7.69
CA ALA A 65 -9.84 -6.99 -6.91
C ALA A 65 -9.34 -8.11 -7.83
N PHE A 66 -8.22 -8.71 -7.45
CA PHE A 66 -7.56 -9.78 -8.19
C PHE A 66 -7.29 -10.93 -7.21
N TRP A 67 -8.05 -12.04 -7.35
CA TRP A 67 -7.96 -13.17 -6.43
C TRP A 67 -7.70 -14.48 -7.15
N LEU A 68 -6.81 -15.30 -6.61
CA LEU A 68 -6.38 -16.57 -7.22
C LEU A 68 -7.56 -17.48 -7.60
N TRP A 69 -8.61 -17.52 -6.79
CA TRP A 69 -9.79 -18.33 -7.04
C TRP A 69 -10.71 -17.81 -8.17
N ASN A 70 -10.43 -16.64 -8.70
CA ASN A 70 -11.12 -16.06 -9.85
C ASN A 70 -10.35 -16.24 -11.16
N TYR A 71 -9.15 -16.87 -11.12
CA TYR A 71 -8.29 -17.08 -12.28
C TYR A 71 -7.98 -18.57 -12.45
N PRO A 72 -7.79 -19.06 -13.69
CA PRO A 72 -7.40 -20.44 -13.94
C PRO A 72 -6.06 -20.84 -13.33
N SER A 73 -5.15 -19.85 -13.14
CA SER A 73 -3.82 -20.09 -12.60
C SER A 73 -3.26 -18.84 -11.90
N GLU A 74 -2.25 -19.06 -11.06
CA GLU A 74 -1.46 -17.94 -10.45
C GLU A 74 -0.76 -17.09 -11.52
N ALA A 75 -0.34 -17.69 -12.63
CA ALA A 75 0.29 -16.98 -13.73
C ALA A 75 -0.67 -15.95 -14.35
N GLU A 76 -1.91 -16.32 -14.60
CA GLU A 76 -2.93 -15.42 -15.17
C GLU A 76 -3.36 -14.34 -14.18
N LEU A 77 -3.43 -14.66 -12.88
CA LEU A 77 -3.63 -13.66 -11.84
C LEU A 77 -2.49 -12.62 -11.85
N VAL A 78 -1.24 -13.08 -11.86
CA VAL A 78 -0.06 -12.20 -11.85
C VAL A 78 0.00 -11.35 -13.12
N GLU A 79 -0.34 -11.92 -14.25
CA GLU A 79 -0.45 -11.20 -15.53
C GLU A 79 -1.54 -10.11 -15.48
N ALA A 80 -2.70 -10.41 -14.91
CA ALA A 80 -3.77 -9.42 -14.74
C ALA A 80 -3.35 -8.24 -13.86
N VAL A 81 -2.68 -8.50 -12.74
CA VAL A 81 -2.14 -7.46 -11.85
C VAL A 81 -1.05 -6.64 -12.57
N PHE A 82 -0.19 -7.29 -13.35
CA PHE A 82 0.83 -6.61 -14.14
C PHE A 82 0.22 -5.63 -15.16
N TYR A 83 -0.79 -6.07 -15.92
CA TYR A 83 -1.47 -5.20 -16.88
C TYR A 83 -2.25 -4.07 -16.21
N TYR A 84 -2.87 -4.32 -15.08
CA TYR A 84 -3.53 -3.28 -14.29
C TYR A 84 -2.56 -2.17 -13.89
N LEU A 85 -1.43 -2.52 -13.29
CA LEU A 85 -0.41 -1.56 -12.90
C LEU A 85 0.24 -0.86 -14.10
N SER A 86 0.47 -1.58 -15.21
CA SER A 86 0.99 -0.99 -16.45
C SER A 86 0.05 0.07 -17.01
N ASN A 87 -1.25 -0.18 -17.01
CA ASN A 87 -2.26 0.79 -17.44
C ASN A 87 -2.26 2.05 -16.56
N ILE A 88 -2.12 1.89 -15.23
CA ILE A 88 -2.00 3.02 -14.30
C ILE A 88 -0.74 3.85 -14.62
N ALA A 89 0.40 3.19 -14.85
CA ALA A 89 1.65 3.86 -15.20
C ALA A 89 1.52 4.67 -16.50
N GLU A 90 0.85 4.12 -17.51
CA GLU A 90 0.60 4.80 -18.78
C GLU A 90 -0.34 6.01 -18.64
N GLN A 91 -1.38 5.88 -17.83
CA GLN A 91 -2.33 6.98 -17.58
C GLN A 91 -1.66 8.15 -16.87
N GLY A 92 -0.78 7.87 -15.89
CA GLY A 92 0.00 8.90 -15.20
C GLY A 92 0.90 9.71 -16.13
N SER A 93 1.33 9.14 -17.25
CA SER A 93 2.18 9.81 -18.24
C SER A 93 1.44 10.76 -19.20
N ARG A 94 0.11 10.71 -19.27
CA ARG A 94 -0.72 11.48 -20.24
C ARG A 94 -1.17 12.86 -19.75
N ASN A 95 -0.94 13.22 -18.51
CA ASN A 95 -1.40 14.47 -17.92
C ASN A 95 -0.43 15.66 -18.16
N GLY A 96 -0.23 16.03 -19.43
CA GLY A 96 0.46 17.27 -19.84
C GLY A 96 1.99 17.19 -19.87
N ASN A 97 2.66 18.35 -20.03
CA ASN A 97 4.11 18.47 -20.24
C ASN A 97 5.00 18.05 -19.05
N ARG A 98 4.45 17.65 -17.92
CA ARG A 98 5.17 17.10 -16.77
C ARG A 98 4.67 15.67 -16.49
N ARG A 99 5.58 14.73 -16.64
CA ARG A 99 5.36 13.35 -16.26
C ARG A 99 5.28 13.27 -14.74
N VAL A 100 4.10 13.00 -14.19
CA VAL A 100 3.92 12.73 -12.76
C VAL A 100 3.67 11.25 -12.60
N SER A 101 4.59 10.57 -11.93
CA SER A 101 4.44 9.13 -11.66
C SER A 101 3.28 8.87 -10.72
N PRO A 102 2.49 7.81 -10.94
CA PRO A 102 1.51 7.36 -9.96
C PRO A 102 2.18 7.00 -8.63
N LEU A 103 1.45 7.16 -7.54
CA LEU A 103 1.91 6.89 -6.19
C LEU A 103 1.29 5.58 -5.68
N LEU A 104 2.11 4.57 -5.42
CA LEU A 104 1.70 3.34 -4.76
C LEU A 104 1.76 3.54 -3.24
N CYS A 105 0.64 3.37 -2.55
CA CYS A 105 0.50 3.65 -1.13
C CYS A 105 -0.01 2.42 -0.35
N GLY A 106 0.61 2.15 0.78
CA GLY A 106 0.21 1.08 1.69
C GLY A 106 1.02 1.10 2.98
N ILE A 107 0.87 0.08 3.81
CA ILE A 107 1.57 -0.05 5.09
C ILE A 107 2.53 -1.23 5.02
N GLY A 108 3.84 -0.98 5.02
CA GLY A 108 4.88 -2.00 4.91
C GLY A 108 5.18 -2.46 3.48
N ILE A 109 4.57 -1.84 2.48
CA ILE A 109 4.63 -2.25 1.06
C ILE A 109 6.04 -2.26 0.48
N THR A 110 6.92 -1.39 0.94
CA THR A 110 8.31 -1.33 0.46
C THR A 110 9.15 -2.50 0.96
N HIS A 111 8.73 -3.15 2.04
CA HIS A 111 9.40 -4.31 2.61
C HIS A 111 8.83 -5.64 2.09
N SER A 112 7.55 -5.70 1.73
CA SER A 112 6.86 -6.93 1.34
C SER A 112 6.30 -6.87 -0.08
N ASP A 113 5.25 -6.12 -0.29
CA ASP A 113 4.37 -6.24 -1.45
C ASP A 113 5.06 -5.84 -2.76
N LEU A 114 5.79 -4.73 -2.78
CA LEU A 114 6.48 -4.27 -3.99
C LEU A 114 7.61 -5.20 -4.43
N PRO A 115 8.52 -5.65 -3.55
CA PRO A 115 9.52 -6.64 -3.91
C PRO A 115 8.91 -7.95 -4.40
N VAL A 116 7.84 -8.43 -3.72
CA VAL A 116 7.15 -9.66 -4.10
C VAL A 116 6.53 -9.54 -5.50
N LEU A 117 5.81 -8.47 -5.80
CA LEU A 117 5.23 -8.27 -7.14
C LEU A 117 6.29 -8.27 -8.24
N LEU A 118 7.40 -7.56 -8.03
CA LEU A 118 8.49 -7.54 -9.00
C LEU A 118 9.08 -8.92 -9.25
N ASP A 119 9.23 -9.72 -8.20
CA ASP A 119 9.75 -11.09 -8.33
C ASP A 119 8.72 -12.04 -8.96
N LEU A 120 7.43 -11.88 -8.67
CA LEU A 120 6.36 -12.62 -9.38
C LEU A 120 6.35 -12.28 -10.87
N PHE A 121 6.47 -11.01 -11.25
CA PHE A 121 6.54 -10.59 -12.66
C PHE A 121 7.76 -11.19 -13.38
N ARG A 122 8.90 -11.34 -12.68
CA ARG A 122 10.09 -12.04 -13.21
C ARG A 122 9.87 -13.54 -13.32
N ARG A 123 9.33 -14.16 -12.26
CA ARG A 123 9.06 -15.60 -12.20
C ARG A 123 8.18 -16.07 -13.35
N TYR A 124 7.15 -15.28 -13.69
CA TYR A 124 6.23 -15.58 -14.78
C TYR A 124 6.66 -15.01 -16.14
N GLY A 125 7.87 -14.48 -16.25
CA GLY A 125 8.45 -14.05 -17.53
C GLY A 125 7.86 -12.76 -18.11
N LEU A 126 7.10 -12.00 -17.34
CA LEU A 126 6.51 -10.72 -17.77
C LEU A 126 7.58 -9.62 -17.84
N LEU A 127 8.57 -9.69 -16.97
CA LEU A 127 9.70 -8.76 -16.90
C LEU A 127 11.03 -9.53 -16.79
N ASP A 128 12.02 -9.10 -17.55
CA ASP A 128 13.42 -9.35 -17.25
C ASP A 128 13.98 -8.32 -16.25
N ASN A 129 15.21 -8.48 -15.79
CA ASN A 129 15.80 -7.56 -14.81
C ASN A 129 15.87 -6.10 -15.29
N PRO A 130 16.31 -5.79 -16.54
CA PRO A 130 16.28 -4.44 -17.06
C PRO A 130 14.87 -3.84 -17.12
N LYS A 131 13.88 -4.61 -17.58
CA LYS A 131 12.49 -4.16 -17.66
C LYS A 131 11.87 -3.97 -16.27
N ALA A 132 12.19 -4.82 -15.31
CA ALA A 132 11.73 -4.69 -13.93
C ALA A 132 12.22 -3.38 -13.30
N PHE A 133 13.48 -3.00 -13.55
CA PHE A 133 14.01 -1.72 -13.12
C PHE A 133 13.25 -0.53 -13.76
N VAL A 134 12.99 -0.58 -15.06
CA VAL A 134 12.21 0.45 -15.75
C VAL A 134 10.78 0.52 -15.21
N PHE A 135 10.13 -0.62 -15.04
CA PHE A 135 8.76 -0.71 -14.52
C PHE A 135 8.66 -0.09 -13.12
N GLN A 136 9.55 -0.47 -12.20
CA GLN A 136 9.57 0.08 -10.84
C GLN A 136 9.71 1.60 -10.83
N ASN A 137 10.51 2.15 -11.74
CA ASN A 137 10.73 3.61 -11.82
C ASN A 137 9.57 4.40 -12.45
N GLN A 138 8.54 3.73 -12.96
CA GLN A 138 7.31 4.39 -13.42
C GLN A 138 6.44 4.86 -12.25
N PHE A 139 6.63 4.32 -11.07
CA PHE A 139 5.89 4.63 -9.85
C PHE A 139 6.74 5.37 -8.83
N ARG A 140 6.06 5.96 -7.86
CA ARG A 140 6.63 6.34 -6.56
C ARG A 140 5.93 5.51 -5.49
N SER A 141 6.65 5.14 -4.45
CA SER A 141 6.07 4.43 -3.31
C SER A 141 5.97 5.35 -2.10
N LEU A 142 4.86 5.27 -1.40
CA LEU A 142 4.61 5.92 -0.13
C LEU A 142 4.23 4.85 0.90
N ASP A 143 5.19 4.50 1.72
CA ASP A 143 4.98 3.52 2.79
C ASP A 143 4.62 4.23 4.09
N LEU A 144 3.38 4.07 4.52
CA LEU A 144 2.88 4.71 5.72
C LEU A 144 3.60 4.22 6.98
N SER A 145 4.18 3.01 6.96
CA SER A 145 4.99 2.50 8.07
C SER A 145 6.22 3.35 8.34
N GLN A 146 6.79 3.96 7.30
CA GLN A 146 7.94 4.85 7.36
C GLN A 146 7.51 6.30 7.60
N LEU A 147 6.50 6.76 6.87
CA LEU A 147 6.00 8.13 6.98
C LEU A 147 5.46 8.42 8.38
N ALA A 148 4.73 7.49 8.96
CA ALA A 148 4.13 7.65 10.29
C ALA A 148 5.16 7.73 11.43
N VAL A 149 6.44 7.39 11.20
CA VAL A 149 7.46 7.43 12.26
C VAL A 149 7.52 8.78 12.96
N ALA A 150 7.41 9.88 12.20
CA ALA A 150 7.44 11.23 12.74
C ALA A 150 6.20 11.61 13.56
N MET A 151 5.09 10.87 13.39
CA MET A 151 3.80 11.13 14.04
C MET A 151 3.64 10.42 15.40
N PHE A 152 4.66 9.68 15.83
CA PHE A 152 4.65 8.95 17.08
C PHE A 152 5.75 9.44 18.01
N ASN A 153 5.46 9.49 19.32
CA ASN A 153 6.47 9.69 20.33
C ASN A 153 7.45 8.52 20.32
N ASN A 154 8.63 8.78 19.76
CA ASN A 154 9.69 7.78 19.73
C ASN A 154 10.65 8.03 20.90
N SER A 155 10.55 7.18 21.93
CA SER A 155 11.55 7.10 23.00
C SER A 155 12.84 6.42 22.55
N ASN A 156 12.83 5.77 21.38
CA ASN A 156 13.95 5.02 20.84
C ASN A 156 14.95 5.94 20.15
N ARG A 157 16.23 5.63 20.30
CA ARG A 157 17.33 6.38 19.63
C ARG A 157 17.33 6.24 18.10
N LEU A 158 16.60 5.24 17.56
CA LEU A 158 16.52 4.96 16.15
C LEU A 158 15.09 5.19 15.64
N LEU A 159 14.99 5.80 14.48
CA LEU A 159 13.74 5.87 13.72
C LEU A 159 13.54 4.52 13.04
N TYR A 160 12.47 3.83 13.39
CA TYR A 160 12.13 2.53 12.85
C TYR A 160 10.70 2.52 12.31
N PRO A 161 10.44 1.87 11.15
CA PRO A 161 9.10 1.76 10.59
C PRO A 161 8.10 1.20 11.61
N LYS A 162 6.87 1.74 11.58
CA LYS A 162 5.83 1.34 12.53
C LYS A 162 5.05 0.14 12.00
N ALA A 163 4.72 -0.79 12.89
CA ALA A 163 3.86 -1.91 12.55
C ALA A 163 2.45 -1.44 12.14
N LYS A 164 1.79 -2.18 11.24
CA LYS A 164 0.44 -1.88 10.72
C LYS A 164 -0.54 -1.52 11.85
N ASN A 165 -0.68 -2.41 12.84
CA ASN A 165 -1.60 -2.17 13.96
C ASN A 165 -1.24 -0.96 14.83
N THR A 166 0.04 -0.59 14.93
CA THR A 166 0.44 0.64 15.63
C THR A 166 -0.07 1.89 14.91
N ILE A 167 -0.01 1.91 13.58
CA ILE A 167 -0.52 3.03 12.78
C ILE A 167 -2.04 3.06 12.86
N LEU A 168 -2.67 1.93 12.63
CA LEU A 168 -4.13 1.82 12.61
C LEU A 168 -4.75 2.14 13.97
N SER A 169 -4.13 1.74 15.09
CA SER A 169 -4.62 2.10 16.43
C SER A 169 -4.66 3.61 16.69
N LYS A 170 -3.85 4.41 15.98
CA LYS A 170 -3.90 5.88 16.07
C LYS A 170 -5.01 6.48 15.19
N TYR A 171 -5.13 6.02 13.95
CA TYR A 171 -6.00 6.66 12.95
C TYR A 171 -7.34 5.96 12.74
N THR A 172 -7.44 4.69 13.16
CA THR A 172 -8.64 3.85 13.07
C THR A 172 -8.78 2.99 14.34
N PRO A 173 -8.96 3.62 15.53
CA PRO A 173 -8.80 2.94 16.82
C PRO A 173 -9.79 1.79 17.03
N ASP A 174 -10.92 1.81 16.35
CA ASP A 174 -11.97 0.79 16.50
C ASP A 174 -11.71 -0.46 15.62
N THR A 175 -10.61 -0.47 14.84
CA THR A 175 -10.30 -1.55 13.92
C THR A 175 -8.94 -2.16 14.25
N LEU A 176 -8.96 -3.45 14.61
CA LEU A 176 -7.74 -4.24 14.82
C LEU A 176 -7.75 -5.42 13.86
N PHE A 177 -6.65 -5.58 13.12
CA PHE A 177 -6.47 -6.72 12.24
C PHE A 177 -5.61 -7.78 12.90
N GLU A 178 -6.01 -9.03 12.76
CA GLU A 178 -5.15 -10.16 13.04
C GLU A 178 -3.91 -10.13 12.12
N SER A 179 -2.87 -10.86 12.50
CA SER A 179 -1.69 -10.95 11.66
C SER A 179 -2.04 -11.55 10.29
N GLY A 180 -1.32 -11.21 9.22
CA GLY A 180 -1.50 -11.80 7.88
C GLY A 180 -1.43 -13.34 7.87
N ARG A 181 -0.85 -13.95 8.92
CA ARG A 181 -0.84 -15.42 9.06
C ARG A 181 -2.24 -16.02 9.25
N ALA A 182 -3.21 -15.25 9.75
CA ALA A 182 -4.60 -15.72 9.85
C ALA A 182 -5.20 -16.05 8.47
N VAL A 183 -4.75 -15.37 7.42
CA VAL A 183 -5.15 -15.64 6.04
C VAL A 183 -4.79 -17.04 5.58
N TRP A 184 -3.69 -17.61 6.07
CA TRP A 184 -3.30 -18.98 5.72
C TRP A 184 -4.35 -20.01 6.14
N THR A 185 -4.84 -19.89 7.36
CA THR A 185 -5.92 -20.76 7.87
C THR A 185 -7.24 -20.54 7.13
N LEU A 186 -7.56 -19.28 6.82
CA LEU A 186 -8.76 -18.96 6.05
C LEU A 186 -8.68 -19.54 4.64
N TYR A 187 -7.53 -19.48 3.99
CA TYR A 187 -7.30 -20.06 2.67
C TYR A 187 -7.41 -21.59 2.70
N GLU A 188 -6.78 -22.26 3.68
CA GLU A 188 -6.89 -23.71 3.89
C GLU A 188 -8.34 -24.18 4.14
N GLN A 189 -9.17 -23.30 4.70
CA GLN A 189 -10.60 -23.54 4.97
C GLN A 189 -11.51 -23.07 3.83
N GLU A 190 -10.95 -22.63 2.69
CA GLU A 190 -11.68 -22.09 1.53
C GLU A 190 -12.61 -20.89 1.89
N LYS A 191 -12.28 -20.17 2.93
CA LYS A 191 -13.03 -18.98 3.39
C LYS A 191 -12.64 -17.72 2.61
N TYR A 192 -12.67 -17.80 1.29
CA TYR A 192 -12.17 -16.76 0.39
C TYR A 192 -12.88 -15.41 0.60
N ARG A 193 -14.19 -15.42 0.80
CA ARG A 193 -14.95 -14.21 1.04
C ARG A 193 -14.49 -13.45 2.28
N ILE A 194 -14.09 -14.13 3.34
CA ILE A 194 -13.56 -13.48 4.56
C ILE A 194 -12.22 -12.82 4.27
N ILE A 195 -11.39 -13.43 3.42
CA ILE A 195 -10.11 -12.84 2.98
C ILE A 195 -10.39 -11.55 2.19
N GLU A 196 -11.33 -11.60 1.23
CA GLU A 196 -11.72 -10.44 0.42
C GLU A 196 -12.24 -9.28 1.27
N GLU A 197 -13.21 -9.54 2.15
CA GLU A 197 -13.80 -8.55 3.05
C GLU A 197 -12.73 -7.91 3.96
N ARG A 198 -11.81 -8.72 4.47
CA ARG A 198 -10.68 -8.25 5.28
C ARG A 198 -9.80 -7.27 4.52
N VAL A 199 -9.36 -7.60 3.30
CA VAL A 199 -8.45 -6.74 2.53
C VAL A 199 -9.14 -5.43 2.12
N VAL A 200 -10.41 -5.47 1.76
CA VAL A 200 -11.21 -4.26 1.50
C VAL A 200 -11.21 -3.34 2.73
N GLU A 201 -11.41 -3.89 3.93
CA GLU A 201 -11.38 -3.11 5.16
C GLU A 201 -9.96 -2.59 5.48
N GLU A 202 -8.92 -3.39 5.23
CA GLU A 202 -7.52 -2.96 5.41
C GLU A 202 -7.15 -1.80 4.49
N ILE A 203 -7.58 -1.81 3.23
CA ILE A 203 -7.39 -0.68 2.30
C ILE A 203 -8.15 0.55 2.78
N ALA A 204 -9.39 0.37 3.24
CA ALA A 204 -10.19 1.44 3.79
C ALA A 204 -9.51 2.10 5.01
N CYS A 205 -8.94 1.29 5.90
CA CYS A 205 -8.17 1.78 7.06
C CYS A 205 -6.85 2.43 6.65
N THR A 206 -6.17 1.88 5.64
CA THR A 206 -4.94 2.47 5.08
C THR A 206 -5.20 3.86 4.51
N HIS A 207 -6.30 4.04 3.77
CA HIS A 207 -6.71 5.35 3.27
C HIS A 207 -7.00 6.33 4.41
N ARG A 208 -7.79 5.92 5.44
CA ARG A 208 -8.03 6.75 6.63
C ARG A 208 -6.73 7.12 7.34
N GLY A 209 -5.81 6.16 7.45
CA GLY A 209 -4.47 6.40 7.99
C GLY A 209 -3.67 7.43 7.19
N TYR A 210 -3.73 7.36 5.87
CA TYR A 210 -3.10 8.33 4.97
C TYR A 210 -3.68 9.75 5.20
N VAL A 211 -5.00 9.89 5.25
CA VAL A 211 -5.68 11.17 5.50
C VAL A 211 -5.31 11.71 6.87
N GLY A 212 -5.36 10.87 7.91
CA GLY A 212 -4.97 11.28 9.26
C GLY A 212 -3.50 11.73 9.37
N ILE A 213 -2.59 11.08 8.66
CA ILE A 213 -1.18 11.53 8.58
C ILE A 213 -1.07 12.88 7.87
N LEU A 214 -1.84 13.12 6.79
CA LEU A 214 -1.87 14.41 6.13
C LEU A 214 -2.35 15.53 7.07
N ASP A 215 -3.36 15.25 7.88
CA ASP A 215 -3.87 16.21 8.84
C ASP A 215 -2.87 16.49 9.96
N ASP A 216 -2.21 15.47 10.49
CA ASP A 216 -1.10 15.62 11.44
C ASP A 216 0.03 16.51 10.85
N ILE A 217 0.41 16.29 9.59
CA ILE A 217 1.43 17.10 8.90
C ILE A 217 0.97 18.55 8.75
N ARG A 218 -0.28 18.79 8.40
CA ARG A 218 -0.85 20.14 8.29
C ARG A 218 -0.85 20.86 9.63
N TYR A 219 -1.25 20.17 10.69
CA TYR A 219 -1.23 20.69 12.05
C TYR A 219 0.20 21.07 12.50
N LEU A 220 1.18 20.19 12.30
CA LEU A 220 2.57 20.44 12.64
C LEU A 220 3.16 21.64 11.87
N LYS A 221 2.80 21.80 10.60
CA LYS A 221 3.21 22.98 9.81
C LYS A 221 2.57 24.28 10.33
N GLY A 222 1.32 24.21 10.79
CA GLY A 222 0.65 25.35 11.45
C GLY A 222 1.42 25.78 12.70
N LEU A 223 1.75 24.85 13.59
CA LEU A 223 2.53 25.13 14.80
C LEU A 223 3.91 25.71 14.48
N GLU A 224 4.59 25.18 13.46
CA GLU A 224 5.90 25.71 13.02
C GLU A 224 5.79 27.16 12.52
N GLN A 225 4.71 27.48 11.82
CA GLN A 225 4.47 28.85 11.34
C GLN A 225 4.19 29.80 12.50
N GLU A 226 3.35 29.41 13.45
CA GLU A 226 3.05 30.17 14.65
C GLU A 226 4.35 30.46 15.47
N ASP A 227 5.19 29.46 15.66
CA ASP A 227 6.47 29.61 16.36
C ASP A 227 7.40 30.59 15.63
N LYS A 228 7.47 30.55 14.29
CA LYS A 228 8.24 31.50 13.49
C LYS A 228 7.72 32.93 13.66
N GLU A 229 6.43 33.12 13.63
CA GLU A 229 5.80 34.45 13.80
C GLU A 229 6.04 34.99 15.23
N MET A 230 5.95 34.15 16.24
CA MET A 230 6.26 34.50 17.62
C MET A 230 7.74 34.91 17.77
N ARG A 231 8.66 34.14 17.22
CA ARG A 231 10.10 34.49 17.26
C ARG A 231 10.38 35.82 16.57
N GLN A 232 9.79 36.09 15.40
CA GLN A 232 9.94 37.36 14.72
C GLN A 232 9.39 38.54 15.53
N LYS A 233 8.30 38.33 16.27
CA LYS A 233 7.66 39.37 17.07
C LYS A 233 8.42 39.70 18.35
N TYR A 234 9.13 38.75 18.95
CA TYR A 234 9.78 38.91 20.25
C TYR A 234 11.31 38.87 20.19
N MET A 235 11.92 38.69 19.02
CA MET A 235 13.37 38.77 18.81
C MET A 235 13.81 40.10 18.17
N VAL A 236 12.99 41.14 18.29
CA VAL A 236 13.36 42.53 17.88
C VAL A 236 13.96 43.25 19.05
#